data_2257bd0e9dde0071284291e1200a514f
#
_entry.id   2257bd0e9dde0071284291e1200a514f
#
_cell.length_a   1.000
_cell.length_b   1.000
_cell.length_c   1.000
_cell.angle_alpha   90.00
_cell.angle_beta   90.00
_cell.angle_gamma   90.00
#
_symmetry.space_group_name_H-M   'P 1'
#
loop_
_entity.id
_entity.type
_entity.pdbx_description
1 polymer ?
#
loop_
_entity_poly.entity_id
_entity_poly.type
_entity_poly.pdbx_seq_one_letter_code
_entity_poly.pdbx_strand_id
1 'polypeptide(L)'
;MTSLSNNQQPEAGWLLLTNDDGIEAIGFRLLVQALHQAGHAIIVFAPAENQSATGMSINLNTSMKLRQRSDLISEWGLCKDDSAAPIHLYELDGRPCDTVIVALDGGLQRLIPDIEPRLVISGVNLGPNLSQDSLHSGTMGAAREAGLYGMPAIATSFASFDQEGIEHAITATVELVELALKILPVIPEN
;
A
#
# COMPACT_ATOMS: atom_id res chain seq x y z
N MET A 1 5.39 32.75 -14.05
CA MET A 1 4.38 31.71 -14.36
C MET A 1 5.14 30.56 -14.99
N THR A 2 5.64 29.66 -14.17
CA THR A 2 6.34 28.43 -14.59
C THR A 2 5.43 27.28 -14.20
N SER A 3 4.87 26.64 -15.21
CA SER A 3 4.01 25.46 -15.08
C SER A 3 4.84 24.27 -14.58
N LEU A 4 4.62 23.90 -13.32
CA LEU A 4 5.04 22.60 -12.81
C LEU A 4 3.97 21.57 -13.21
N SER A 5 4.11 20.96 -14.37
CA SER A 5 3.34 19.78 -14.76
C SER A 5 4.25 18.80 -15.50
N ASN A 6 5.01 18.04 -14.72
CA ASN A 6 5.58 16.79 -15.19
C ASN A 6 4.97 15.66 -14.34
N ASN A 7 3.64 15.50 -14.40
CA ASN A 7 2.94 14.29 -13.96
C ASN A 7 2.99 13.26 -15.09
N GLN A 8 4.20 12.83 -15.47
CA GLN A 8 4.32 11.65 -16.31
C GLN A 8 4.03 10.44 -15.42
N GLN A 9 3.06 9.61 -15.82
CA GLN A 9 2.84 8.31 -15.20
C GLN A 9 4.16 7.53 -15.27
N PRO A 10 4.64 6.93 -14.15
CA PRO A 10 5.83 6.09 -14.19
C PRO A 10 5.60 4.93 -15.16
N GLU A 11 6.61 4.55 -15.96
CA GLU A 11 6.49 3.44 -16.93
C GLU A 11 5.96 2.15 -16.29
N ALA A 12 6.34 1.88 -15.05
CA ALA A 12 5.86 0.73 -14.28
C ALA A 12 4.46 0.93 -13.65
N GLY A 13 3.89 2.14 -13.70
CA GLY A 13 2.66 2.52 -13.00
C GLY A 13 2.86 2.70 -11.49
N TRP A 14 1.79 3.03 -10.78
CA TRP A 14 1.79 3.25 -9.34
C TRP A 14 1.43 1.99 -8.56
N LEU A 15 2.04 1.81 -7.39
CA LEU A 15 1.67 0.78 -6.42
C LEU A 15 0.86 1.42 -5.29
N LEU A 16 -0.31 0.85 -4.97
CA LEU A 16 -1.08 1.23 -3.79
C LEU A 16 -0.78 0.26 -2.65
N LEU A 17 -0.22 0.78 -1.56
CA LEU A 17 0.16 -0.01 -0.39
C LEU A 17 -0.77 0.24 0.79
N THR A 18 -1.12 -0.83 1.49
CA THR A 18 -1.86 -0.82 2.75
C THR A 18 -1.40 -1.96 3.67
N ASN A 19 -1.92 -2.04 4.88
CA ASN A 19 -1.69 -3.11 5.84
C ASN A 19 -2.80 -3.15 6.89
N ASP A 20 -2.68 -4.00 7.91
CA ASP A 20 -3.53 -3.98 9.12
C ASP A 20 -2.73 -3.73 10.42
N ASP A 21 -1.41 -3.74 10.38
CA ASP A 21 -0.57 -3.44 11.55
C ASP A 21 -0.45 -1.93 11.84
N GLY A 22 -0.90 -1.07 10.93
CA GLY A 22 -0.80 0.38 11.00
C GLY A 22 0.37 0.94 10.20
N ILE A 23 0.27 2.23 9.82
CA ILE A 23 1.22 2.88 8.91
C ILE A 23 2.67 2.84 9.42
N GLU A 24 2.89 2.94 10.73
CA GLU A 24 4.23 2.97 11.34
C GLU A 24 4.77 1.56 11.68
N ALA A 25 4.04 0.49 11.36
CA ALA A 25 4.48 -0.87 11.61
C ALA A 25 5.78 -1.19 10.87
N ILE A 26 6.71 -1.90 11.55
CA ILE A 26 8.06 -2.16 11.03
C ILE A 26 8.03 -2.92 9.69
N GLY A 27 7.19 -3.96 9.57
CA GLY A 27 7.08 -4.74 8.33
C GLY A 27 6.58 -3.90 7.17
N PHE A 28 5.62 -3.01 7.41
CA PHE A 28 5.10 -2.10 6.42
C PHE A 28 6.14 -1.06 5.98
N ARG A 29 6.79 -0.40 6.95
CA ARG A 29 7.86 0.57 6.66
C ARG A 29 8.97 -0.03 5.81
N LEU A 30 9.46 -1.21 6.20
CA LEU A 30 10.54 -1.89 5.46
C LEU A 30 10.11 -2.28 4.04
N LEU A 31 8.85 -2.70 3.83
CA LEU A 31 8.31 -2.98 2.51
C LEU A 31 8.24 -1.73 1.65
N VAL A 32 7.70 -0.62 2.18
CA VAL A 32 7.66 0.67 1.49
C VAL A 32 9.06 1.12 1.07
N GLN A 33 10.04 1.03 1.98
CA GLN A 33 11.44 1.37 1.70
C GLN A 33 12.02 0.48 0.60
N ALA A 34 11.81 -0.83 0.64
CA ALA A 34 12.36 -1.77 -0.33
C ALA A 34 11.78 -1.54 -1.74
N LEU A 35 10.46 -1.38 -1.86
CA LEU A 35 9.80 -1.10 -3.13
C LEU A 35 10.20 0.27 -3.70
N HIS A 36 10.32 1.30 -2.85
CA HIS A 36 10.79 2.61 -3.28
C HIS A 36 12.26 2.57 -3.75
N GLN A 37 13.13 1.83 -3.07
CA GLN A 37 14.52 1.60 -3.48
C GLN A 37 14.62 0.83 -4.80
N ALA A 38 13.66 -0.05 -5.08
CA ALA A 38 13.52 -0.73 -6.37
C ALA A 38 13.02 0.18 -7.51
N GLY A 39 12.72 1.46 -7.23
CA GLY A 39 12.33 2.45 -8.21
C GLY A 39 10.83 2.55 -8.47
N HIS A 40 9.99 1.94 -7.63
CA HIS A 40 8.54 2.02 -7.80
C HIS A 40 7.96 3.33 -7.28
N ALA A 41 7.02 3.90 -8.04
CA ALA A 41 6.15 4.97 -7.57
C ALA A 41 5.11 4.39 -6.59
N ILE A 42 4.98 5.00 -5.42
CA ILE A 42 4.21 4.44 -4.31
C ILE A 42 3.18 5.41 -3.78
N ILE A 43 1.98 4.90 -3.55
CA ILE A 43 0.94 5.57 -2.79
C ILE A 43 0.58 4.67 -1.61
N VAL A 44 0.63 5.23 -0.41
CA VAL A 44 0.20 4.55 0.81
C VAL A 44 -1.14 5.11 1.27
N PHE A 45 -2.10 4.22 1.50
CA PHE A 45 -3.28 4.44 2.31
C PHE A 45 -3.32 3.34 3.36
N ALA A 46 -2.92 3.65 4.58
CA ALA A 46 -2.81 2.66 5.65
C ALA A 46 -3.56 3.12 6.92
N PRO A 47 -4.02 2.19 7.74
CA PRO A 47 -4.61 2.53 9.04
C PRO A 47 -3.63 3.30 9.90
N ALA A 48 -4.13 4.27 10.68
CA ALA A 48 -3.32 5.02 11.64
C ALA A 48 -2.77 4.13 12.77
N GLU A 49 -3.54 3.10 13.16
CA GLU A 49 -3.23 2.20 14.26
C GLU A 49 -3.42 0.74 13.84
N ASN A 50 -2.94 -0.19 14.68
CA ASN A 50 -3.11 -1.63 14.46
C ASN A 50 -4.59 -2.03 14.43
N GLN A 51 -4.98 -2.77 13.40
CA GLN A 51 -6.33 -3.26 13.10
C GLN A 51 -6.36 -4.79 12.95
N SER A 52 -5.51 -5.52 13.68
CA SER A 52 -5.44 -6.98 13.62
C SER A 52 -6.80 -7.64 13.87
N ALA A 53 -7.06 -8.75 13.20
CA ALA A 53 -8.28 -9.55 13.30
C ALA A 53 -9.59 -8.80 12.93
N THR A 54 -9.53 -7.75 12.12
CA THR A 54 -10.73 -7.05 11.63
C THR A 54 -11.36 -7.69 10.41
N GLY A 55 -10.67 -8.62 9.73
CA GLY A 55 -11.15 -9.27 8.51
C GLY A 55 -11.49 -8.28 7.42
N MET A 56 -12.57 -8.52 6.68
CA MET A 56 -13.11 -7.59 5.67
C MET A 56 -14.12 -6.60 6.26
N SER A 57 -13.96 -6.19 7.51
CA SER A 57 -14.89 -5.23 8.10
C SER A 57 -14.61 -3.80 7.64
N ILE A 58 -15.67 -3.02 7.56
CA ILE A 58 -15.66 -1.60 7.18
C ILE A 58 -16.35 -0.76 8.25
N ASN A 59 -16.03 0.52 8.30
CA ASN A 59 -16.72 1.50 9.12
C ASN A 59 -17.93 2.07 8.37
N LEU A 60 -19.12 1.94 8.95
CA LEU A 60 -20.34 2.51 8.40
C LEU A 60 -20.81 3.67 9.29
N ASN A 61 -21.28 4.74 8.66
CA ASN A 61 -21.85 5.91 9.36
C ASN A 61 -20.90 6.60 10.35
N THR A 62 -19.59 6.50 10.13
CA THR A 62 -18.55 7.11 10.96
C THR A 62 -17.69 8.02 10.09
N SER A 63 -17.42 9.24 10.55
CA SER A 63 -16.44 10.11 9.90
C SER A 63 -15.04 9.60 10.17
N MET A 64 -14.28 9.36 9.12
CA MET A 64 -12.88 8.97 9.20
C MET A 64 -12.00 10.17 8.82
N LYS A 65 -10.84 10.29 9.47
CA LYS A 65 -9.86 11.33 9.17
C LYS A 65 -8.77 10.76 8.30
N LEU A 66 -8.55 11.38 7.16
CA LEU A 66 -7.39 11.12 6.30
C LEU A 66 -6.34 12.19 6.55
N ARG A 67 -5.10 11.78 6.77
CA ARG A 67 -3.98 12.67 7.04
C ARG A 67 -2.79 12.32 6.15
N GLN A 68 -2.22 13.32 5.49
CA GLN A 68 -0.97 13.15 4.78
C GLN A 68 0.20 13.07 5.77
N ARG A 69 1.11 12.10 5.57
CA ARG A 69 2.24 11.82 6.45
C ARG A 69 3.58 12.12 5.74
N SER A 70 3.74 13.39 5.35
CA SER A 70 5.00 13.87 4.74
C SER A 70 6.19 13.81 5.69
N ASP A 71 5.94 13.81 7.01
CA ASP A 71 6.92 13.60 8.06
C ASP A 71 7.65 12.26 7.91
N LEU A 72 6.89 11.17 7.64
CA LEU A 72 7.44 9.83 7.47
C LEU A 72 8.33 9.69 6.22
N ILE A 73 8.10 10.49 5.18
CA ILE A 73 8.95 10.48 3.98
C ILE A 73 10.40 10.83 4.36
N SER A 74 10.57 11.85 5.17
CA SER A 74 11.87 12.28 5.66
C SER A 74 12.45 11.31 6.70
N GLU A 75 11.62 10.86 7.63
CA GLU A 75 12.02 9.94 8.70
C GLU A 75 12.50 8.60 8.16
N TRP A 76 11.82 8.07 7.12
CA TRP A 76 12.16 6.79 6.49
C TRP A 76 13.23 6.92 5.42
N GLY A 77 13.72 8.13 5.14
CA GLY A 77 14.78 8.40 4.15
C GLY A 77 14.38 8.10 2.71
N LEU A 78 13.11 8.34 2.37
CA LEU A 78 12.53 8.03 1.06
C LEU A 78 12.80 9.10 -0.01
N CYS A 79 13.11 10.34 0.36
CA CYS A 79 13.49 11.41 -0.55
C CYS A 79 14.98 11.69 -0.40
N LYS A 80 15.80 11.11 -1.26
CA LYS A 80 17.26 11.32 -1.22
C LYS A 80 17.79 12.22 -2.34
N ASP A 81 17.08 12.29 -3.45
CA ASP A 81 17.45 13.13 -4.59
C ASP A 81 16.26 13.37 -5.54
N ASP A 82 16.43 14.27 -6.51
CA ASP A 82 15.40 14.61 -7.50
C ASP A 82 15.11 13.47 -8.51
N SER A 83 15.89 12.40 -8.48
CA SER A 83 15.71 11.21 -9.34
C SER A 83 14.93 10.08 -8.67
N ALA A 84 14.61 10.21 -7.39
CA ALA A 84 13.85 9.19 -6.67
C ALA A 84 12.42 9.05 -7.22
N ALA A 85 11.91 7.81 -7.22
CA ALA A 85 10.52 7.56 -7.61
C ALA A 85 9.54 8.34 -6.70
N PRO A 86 8.43 8.84 -7.24
CA PRO A 86 7.47 9.62 -6.46
C PRO A 86 6.78 8.77 -5.40
N ILE A 87 6.51 9.38 -4.23
CA ILE A 87 5.86 8.71 -3.10
C ILE A 87 4.90 9.63 -2.36
N HIS A 88 3.72 9.11 -2.03
CA HIS A 88 2.71 9.77 -1.22
C HIS A 88 2.25 8.87 -0.09
N LEU A 89 2.26 9.38 1.14
CA LEU A 89 1.85 8.62 2.33
C LEU A 89 0.62 9.27 2.97
N TYR A 90 -0.43 8.47 3.13
CA TYR A 90 -1.65 8.87 3.83
C TYR A 90 -2.01 7.84 4.89
N GLU A 91 -2.33 8.31 6.09
CA GLU A 91 -2.95 7.50 7.14
C GLU A 91 -4.44 7.77 7.21
N LEU A 92 -5.21 6.74 7.50
CA LEU A 92 -6.66 6.81 7.69
C LEU A 92 -7.03 6.32 9.09
N ASP A 93 -7.86 7.07 9.79
CA ASP A 93 -8.51 6.60 11.03
C ASP A 93 -9.65 5.62 10.66
N GLY A 94 -9.24 4.45 10.18
CA GLY A 94 -10.13 3.45 9.62
C GLY A 94 -9.48 2.06 9.58
N ARG A 95 -10.24 1.09 9.09
CA ARG A 95 -9.82 -0.30 8.93
C ARG A 95 -9.08 -0.52 7.61
N PRO A 96 -8.40 -1.65 7.41
CA PRO A 96 -7.70 -1.95 6.17
C PRO A 96 -8.59 -1.89 4.91
N CYS A 97 -9.83 -2.38 4.98
CA CYS A 97 -10.77 -2.26 3.87
C CYS A 97 -11.17 -0.80 3.61
N ASP A 98 -11.36 0.00 4.67
CA ASP A 98 -11.69 1.43 4.50
C ASP A 98 -10.58 2.18 3.76
N THR A 99 -9.30 1.84 4.00
CA THR A 99 -8.18 2.48 3.31
C THR A 99 -8.21 2.22 1.80
N VAL A 100 -8.55 0.99 1.41
CA VAL A 100 -8.71 0.60 -0.01
C VAL A 100 -9.92 1.29 -0.64
N ILE A 101 -11.07 1.28 0.05
CA ILE A 101 -12.29 1.96 -0.41
C ILE A 101 -12.02 3.44 -0.61
N VAL A 102 -11.47 4.13 0.40
CA VAL A 102 -11.18 5.57 0.31
C VAL A 102 -10.22 5.86 -0.83
N ALA A 103 -9.21 5.03 -1.05
CA ALA A 103 -8.27 5.21 -2.15
C ALA A 103 -8.95 5.03 -3.50
N LEU A 104 -9.65 3.91 -3.72
CA LEU A 104 -10.15 3.51 -5.04
C LEU A 104 -11.51 4.12 -5.40
N ASP A 105 -12.33 4.51 -4.40
CA ASP A 105 -13.62 5.16 -4.63
C ASP A 105 -13.51 6.69 -4.72
N GLY A 106 -12.57 7.16 -5.53
CA GLY A 106 -12.38 8.56 -5.88
C GLY A 106 -11.53 9.40 -4.92
N GLY A 107 -11.00 8.82 -3.82
CA GLY A 107 -10.09 9.53 -2.92
C GLY A 107 -8.77 9.89 -3.60
N LEU A 108 -8.16 8.96 -4.32
CA LEU A 108 -6.94 9.22 -5.09
C LEU A 108 -7.12 10.35 -6.10
N GLN A 109 -8.19 10.28 -6.92
CA GLN A 109 -8.45 11.30 -7.95
C GLN A 109 -8.66 12.69 -7.38
N ARG A 110 -9.17 12.80 -6.15
CA ARG A 110 -9.33 14.10 -5.46
C ARG A 110 -8.04 14.64 -4.90
N LEU A 111 -7.15 13.77 -4.39
CA LEU A 111 -5.90 14.16 -3.74
C LEU A 111 -4.77 14.33 -4.73
N ILE A 112 -4.68 13.44 -5.69
CA ILE A 112 -3.61 13.35 -6.66
C ILE A 112 -4.24 12.99 -8.01
N PRO A 113 -4.78 13.96 -8.75
CA PRO A 113 -5.36 13.73 -10.07
C PRO A 113 -4.38 13.02 -11.01
N ASP A 114 -4.91 12.21 -11.91
CA ASP A 114 -4.17 11.49 -12.95
C ASP A 114 -3.29 10.33 -12.46
N ILE A 115 -3.45 9.88 -11.21
CA ILE A 115 -2.76 8.70 -10.69
C ILE A 115 -3.71 7.50 -10.66
N GLU A 116 -3.29 6.42 -11.33
CA GLU A 116 -3.99 5.14 -11.32
C GLU A 116 -3.03 4.03 -10.84
N PRO A 117 -3.33 3.35 -9.72
CA PRO A 117 -2.53 2.21 -9.28
C PRO A 117 -2.72 1.02 -10.22
N ARG A 118 -1.65 0.27 -10.46
CA ARG A 118 -1.69 -1.00 -11.22
C ARG A 118 -1.84 -2.23 -10.34
N LEU A 119 -1.41 -2.11 -9.09
CA LEU A 119 -1.37 -3.23 -8.16
C LEU A 119 -1.57 -2.73 -6.74
N VAL A 120 -2.38 -3.42 -5.97
CA VAL A 120 -2.54 -3.19 -4.54
C VAL A 120 -1.71 -4.20 -3.77
N ILE A 121 -0.92 -3.74 -2.80
CA ILE A 121 -0.11 -4.59 -1.92
C ILE A 121 -0.57 -4.37 -0.48
N SER A 122 -0.97 -5.44 0.19
CA SER A 122 -1.33 -5.43 1.61
C SER A 122 -0.33 -6.24 2.43
N GLY A 123 0.34 -5.61 3.37
CA GLY A 123 1.34 -6.24 4.24
C GLY A 123 2.67 -5.44 4.28
N VAL A 124 3.82 -6.00 4.69
CA VAL A 124 3.97 -7.39 5.18
C VAL A 124 3.40 -7.48 6.60
N ASN A 125 2.43 -8.35 6.81
CA ASN A 125 1.88 -8.62 8.14
C ASN A 125 2.90 -9.35 9.02
N LEU A 126 3.07 -8.92 10.25
CA LEU A 126 3.86 -9.63 11.25
C LEU A 126 2.98 -10.68 11.93
N GLY A 127 3.14 -11.92 11.54
CA GLY A 127 2.34 -13.05 11.96
C GLY A 127 1.74 -13.83 10.78
N PRO A 128 1.53 -15.14 10.93
CA PRO A 128 0.97 -15.96 9.86
C PRO A 128 -0.51 -15.67 9.63
N ASN A 129 -0.91 -15.70 8.37
CA ASN A 129 -2.32 -15.68 7.95
C ASN A 129 -2.64 -17.02 7.25
N LEU A 130 -2.68 -18.12 8.01
CA LEU A 130 -2.84 -19.47 7.51
C LEU A 130 -4.23 -20.03 7.81
N SER A 131 -4.74 -20.87 6.90
CA SER A 131 -6.02 -21.58 7.09
C SER A 131 -7.15 -20.62 7.47
N GLN A 132 -7.80 -20.83 8.60
CA GLN A 132 -8.94 -20.02 9.07
C GLN A 132 -8.52 -18.58 9.44
N ASP A 133 -7.28 -18.34 9.86
CA ASP A 133 -6.80 -17.00 10.21
C ASP A 133 -6.90 -16.06 9.01
N SER A 134 -6.76 -16.57 7.79
CA SER A 134 -6.95 -15.80 6.55
C SER A 134 -8.33 -15.18 6.40
N LEU A 135 -9.35 -15.69 7.10
CA LEU A 135 -10.72 -15.15 7.07
C LEU A 135 -10.87 -13.96 8.04
N HIS A 136 -10.06 -13.92 9.07
CA HIS A 136 -10.07 -12.87 10.10
C HIS A 136 -9.01 -11.80 9.85
N SER A 137 -8.09 -12.03 8.93
CA SER A 137 -6.96 -11.15 8.62
C SER A 137 -7.44 -9.86 7.95
N GLY A 138 -7.05 -8.72 8.49
CA GLY A 138 -7.23 -7.40 7.86
C GLY A 138 -6.35 -7.25 6.62
N THR A 139 -5.12 -7.81 6.63
CA THR A 139 -4.21 -7.86 5.48
C THR A 139 -4.89 -8.54 4.28
N MET A 140 -5.45 -9.74 4.50
CA MET A 140 -6.19 -10.47 3.46
C MET A 140 -7.49 -9.76 3.08
N GLY A 141 -8.14 -9.12 4.06
CA GLY A 141 -9.36 -8.34 3.86
C GLY A 141 -9.14 -7.20 2.88
N ALA A 142 -8.10 -6.41 3.07
CA ALA A 142 -7.75 -5.29 2.19
C ALA A 142 -7.45 -5.75 0.75
N ALA A 143 -6.70 -6.83 0.59
CA ALA A 143 -6.43 -7.36 -0.75
C ALA A 143 -7.70 -7.88 -1.46
N ARG A 144 -8.61 -8.53 -0.72
CA ARG A 144 -9.92 -8.94 -1.25
C ARG A 144 -10.78 -7.74 -1.61
N GLU A 145 -10.76 -6.69 -0.77
CA GLU A 145 -11.47 -5.43 -1.05
C GLU A 145 -11.00 -4.81 -2.36
N ALA A 146 -9.68 -4.74 -2.60
CA ALA A 146 -9.14 -4.28 -3.89
C ALA A 146 -9.67 -5.11 -5.07
N GLY A 147 -9.79 -6.43 -4.89
CA GLY A 147 -10.40 -7.33 -5.89
C GLY A 147 -11.87 -7.00 -6.21
N LEU A 148 -12.65 -6.48 -5.25
CA LEU A 148 -14.03 -6.02 -5.51
C LEU A 148 -14.07 -4.80 -6.43
N TYR A 149 -13.01 -3.98 -6.43
CA TYR A 149 -12.80 -2.87 -7.38
C TYR A 149 -12.18 -3.30 -8.70
N GLY A 150 -11.97 -4.61 -8.92
CA GLY A 150 -11.33 -5.13 -10.11
C GLY A 150 -9.81 -4.93 -10.14
N MET A 151 -9.21 -4.50 -9.03
CA MET A 151 -7.77 -4.27 -8.92
C MET A 151 -7.03 -5.57 -8.62
N PRO A 152 -5.94 -5.88 -9.35
CA PRO A 152 -5.01 -6.92 -8.94
C PRO A 152 -4.46 -6.61 -7.55
N ALA A 153 -4.35 -7.63 -6.69
CA ALA A 153 -3.86 -7.42 -5.33
C ALA A 153 -2.98 -8.58 -4.84
N ILE A 154 -2.01 -8.25 -4.00
CA ILE A 154 -1.12 -9.17 -3.30
C ILE A 154 -1.29 -8.93 -1.80
N ALA A 155 -1.51 -10.00 -1.03
CA ALA A 155 -1.41 -9.98 0.43
C ALA A 155 -0.20 -10.79 0.85
N THR A 156 0.64 -10.23 1.72
CA THR A 156 1.84 -10.90 2.22
C THR A 156 1.92 -10.90 3.73
N SER A 157 2.44 -12.00 4.27
CA SER A 157 2.58 -12.20 5.71
C SER A 157 3.89 -12.90 6.00
N PHE A 158 4.55 -12.47 7.06
CA PHE A 158 5.69 -13.16 7.62
C PHE A 158 5.21 -14.20 8.64
N ALA A 159 5.59 -15.47 8.47
CA ALA A 159 5.08 -16.58 9.27
C ALA A 159 5.73 -16.66 10.68
N SER A 160 6.03 -15.51 11.29
CA SER A 160 6.54 -15.38 12.64
C SER A 160 5.99 -14.12 13.29
N PHE A 161 5.85 -14.15 14.62
CA PHE A 161 5.55 -12.96 15.43
C PHE A 161 6.81 -12.23 15.90
N ASP A 162 7.98 -12.82 15.69
CA ASP A 162 9.27 -12.18 15.89
C ASP A 162 9.68 -11.47 14.58
N GLN A 163 10.35 -10.33 14.71
CA GLN A 163 10.82 -9.56 13.56
C GLN A 163 12.08 -10.14 12.91
N GLU A 164 12.75 -11.09 13.57
CA GLU A 164 13.97 -11.72 13.05
C GLU A 164 13.67 -12.47 11.75
N GLY A 165 14.35 -12.07 10.67
CA GLY A 165 14.20 -12.66 9.34
C GLY A 165 13.05 -12.07 8.50
N ILE A 166 12.39 -11.01 8.95
CA ILE A 166 11.30 -10.34 8.19
C ILE A 166 11.78 -9.85 6.82
N GLU A 167 13.06 -9.55 6.68
CA GLU A 167 13.70 -9.15 5.42
C GLU A 167 13.54 -10.20 4.31
N HIS A 168 13.44 -11.48 4.66
CA HIS A 168 13.18 -12.54 3.68
C HIS A 168 11.77 -12.44 3.10
N ALA A 169 10.78 -12.13 3.93
CA ALA A 169 9.40 -11.92 3.46
C ALA A 169 9.30 -10.63 2.60
N ILE A 170 10.04 -9.60 2.98
CA ILE A 170 10.09 -8.35 2.21
C ILE A 170 10.73 -8.60 0.84
N THR A 171 11.87 -9.27 0.78
CA THR A 171 12.54 -9.62 -0.48
C THR A 171 11.62 -10.44 -1.38
N ALA A 172 11.00 -11.50 -0.84
CA ALA A 172 10.06 -12.32 -1.59
C ALA A 172 8.84 -11.51 -2.08
N THR A 173 8.38 -10.53 -1.29
CA THR A 173 7.27 -9.65 -1.69
C THR A 173 7.69 -8.75 -2.85
N VAL A 174 8.88 -8.14 -2.81
CA VAL A 174 9.42 -7.33 -3.91
C VAL A 174 9.52 -8.16 -5.19
N GLU A 175 10.11 -9.36 -5.12
CA GLU A 175 10.20 -10.28 -6.28
C GLU A 175 8.82 -10.63 -6.85
N LEU A 176 7.84 -10.88 -5.98
CA LEU A 176 6.46 -11.17 -6.40
C LEU A 176 5.81 -9.98 -7.08
N VAL A 177 6.01 -8.76 -6.57
CA VAL A 177 5.53 -7.51 -7.19
C VAL A 177 6.13 -7.34 -8.57
N GLU A 178 7.46 -7.51 -8.71
CA GLU A 178 8.15 -7.43 -10.00
C GLU A 178 7.62 -8.45 -11.01
N LEU A 179 7.35 -9.67 -10.55
CA LEU A 179 6.76 -10.71 -11.41
C LEU A 179 5.33 -10.35 -11.82
N ALA A 180 4.51 -9.89 -10.87
CA ALA A 180 3.13 -9.49 -11.13
C ALA A 180 3.07 -8.36 -12.17
N LEU A 181 3.91 -7.33 -12.03
CA LEU A 181 3.94 -6.20 -12.97
C LEU A 181 4.32 -6.60 -14.40
N LYS A 182 5.10 -7.68 -14.58
CA LYS A 182 5.44 -8.22 -15.92
C LYS A 182 4.29 -8.91 -16.61
N ILE A 183 3.37 -9.51 -15.85
CA ILE A 183 2.24 -10.27 -16.40
C ILE A 183 0.93 -9.47 -16.44
N LEU A 184 0.81 -8.41 -15.64
CA LEU A 184 -0.34 -7.53 -15.66
C LEU A 184 -0.34 -6.67 -16.92
N PRO A 185 -1.50 -6.45 -17.57
CA PRO A 185 -1.59 -5.55 -18.70
C PRO A 185 -1.13 -4.15 -18.33
N VAL A 186 -0.43 -3.50 -19.26
CA VAL A 186 -0.12 -2.07 -19.12
C VAL A 186 -1.43 -1.29 -19.29
N ILE A 187 -1.71 -0.36 -18.39
CA ILE A 187 -2.87 0.54 -18.52
C ILE A 187 -2.61 1.41 -19.76
N PRO A 188 -3.49 1.43 -20.76
CA PRO A 188 -3.31 2.28 -21.91
C PRO A 188 -3.28 3.76 -21.49
N GLU A 189 -2.37 4.54 -22.04
CA GLU A 189 -2.44 6.01 -21.93
C GLU A 189 -3.74 6.49 -22.60
N ASN A 190 -4.57 7.20 -21.87
CA ASN A 190 -5.80 7.83 -22.36
C ASN A 190 -5.49 9.15 -23.09
#